data_8a8a75385082c7daf90c654b246989b6
#
_entry.id   8a8a75385082c7daf90c654b246989b6
#
_cell.length_a   1.000
_cell.length_b   1.000
_cell.length_c   1.000
_cell.angle_alpha   90.00
_cell.angle_beta   90.00
_cell.angle_gamma   90.00
#
_symmetry.space_group_name_H-M   'P 1'
#
loop_
_entity.id
_entity.type
_entity.pdbx_description
1 polymer ?
#
loop_
_entity_poly.entity_id
_entity_poly.type
_entity_poly.pdbx_seq_one_letter_code
_entity_poly.pdbx_strand_id
1 'polypeptide(L)'
;MIRRYPIRLGFNPEGHKHFENDGKTPEGVYSIDWRNSQSAYYKSLHISYPDAKDIAYAKQHNQPTGGDIMIHGSVPKSFLSMPFSSTYMPHKDWTLGCIAVRNVDIDEIWQFVPNHTKIIIYP
;
A
#
# COMPACT_ATOMS: atom_id res chain seq x y z
N MET A 1 21.72 1.86 5.93
CA MET A 1 21.28 0.44 5.96
C MET A 1 20.23 0.22 4.89
N ILE A 2 20.33 -0.85 4.12
CA ILE A 2 19.35 -1.21 3.09
C ILE A 2 18.58 -2.44 3.56
N ARG A 3 17.25 -2.38 3.44
CA ARG A 3 16.35 -3.49 3.70
C ARG A 3 15.55 -3.81 2.44
N ARG A 4 15.23 -5.08 2.25
CA ARG A 4 14.38 -5.55 1.16
C ARG A 4 13.24 -6.38 1.73
N TYR A 5 12.06 -6.20 1.17
CA TYR A 5 10.86 -6.90 1.62
C TYR A 5 10.13 -7.47 0.40
N PRO A 6 9.60 -8.69 0.50
CA PRO A 6 8.65 -9.16 -0.49
C PRO A 6 7.37 -8.33 -0.38
N ILE A 7 6.77 -8.01 -1.52
CA ILE A 7 5.55 -7.20 -1.57
C ILE A 7 4.51 -7.86 -2.45
N ARG A 8 3.24 -7.48 -2.24
CA ARG A 8 2.14 -7.77 -3.15
C ARG A 8 1.43 -6.46 -3.47
N LEU A 9 1.01 -6.34 -4.71
CA LEU A 9 0.40 -5.12 -5.25
C LEU A 9 -1.10 -5.33 -5.50
N GLY A 10 -1.72 -4.35 -6.16
CA GLY A 10 -3.09 -4.47 -6.63
C GLY A 10 -3.27 -5.67 -7.57
N PHE A 11 -4.48 -6.22 -7.64
CA PHE A 11 -4.75 -7.44 -8.42
C PHE A 11 -4.55 -7.28 -9.93
N ASN A 12 -4.42 -6.06 -10.42
CA ASN A 12 -4.11 -5.73 -11.81
C ASN A 12 -2.87 -4.81 -11.82
N PRO A 13 -1.67 -5.35 -11.51
CA PRO A 13 -0.54 -4.53 -11.06
C PRO A 13 0.20 -3.77 -12.16
N GLU A 14 -0.01 -4.09 -13.42
CA GLU A 14 0.73 -3.43 -14.50
C GLU A 14 0.13 -2.05 -14.81
N GLY A 15 0.97 -1.02 -14.78
CA GLY A 15 0.58 0.34 -15.06
C GLY A 15 0.18 1.13 -13.82
N HIS A 16 0.13 2.45 -13.99
CA HIS A 16 -0.21 3.38 -12.92
C HIS A 16 -1.71 3.36 -12.62
N LYS A 17 -2.05 3.45 -11.34
CA LYS A 17 -3.44 3.61 -10.91
C LYS A 17 -4.01 4.93 -11.38
N HIS A 18 -5.18 4.89 -12.00
CA HIS A 18 -5.92 6.06 -12.46
C HIS A 18 -7.29 6.21 -11.79
N PHE A 19 -7.96 5.10 -11.52
CA PHE A 19 -9.37 5.12 -11.10
C PHE A 19 -9.62 4.16 -9.95
N GLU A 20 -10.63 4.49 -9.16
CA GLU A 20 -11.14 3.56 -8.14
C GLU A 20 -11.55 2.24 -8.78
N ASN A 21 -11.23 1.15 -8.13
CA ASN A 21 -11.53 -0.22 -8.55
C ASN A 21 -10.78 -0.72 -9.79
N ASP A 22 -9.77 -0.01 -10.27
CA ASP A 22 -8.97 -0.52 -11.39
C ASP A 22 -7.97 -1.62 -10.98
N GLY A 23 -7.80 -1.85 -9.69
CA GLY A 23 -6.91 -2.88 -9.17
C GLY A 23 -5.43 -2.58 -9.34
N LYS A 24 -5.09 -1.36 -9.72
CA LYS A 24 -3.71 -0.93 -9.95
C LYS A 24 -3.15 -0.23 -8.71
N THR A 25 -1.84 -0.34 -8.54
CA THR A 25 -1.08 0.42 -7.55
C THR A 25 -0.53 1.67 -8.23
N PRO A 26 -0.54 2.85 -7.55
CA PRO A 26 0.06 4.05 -8.13
C PRO A 26 1.54 3.85 -8.46
N GLU A 27 2.01 4.49 -9.52
CA GLU A 27 3.42 4.56 -9.89
C GLU A 27 3.88 6.00 -9.88
N GLY A 28 5.11 6.25 -9.48
CA GLY A 28 5.67 7.60 -9.40
C GLY A 28 6.13 7.96 -7.99
N VAL A 29 6.20 9.27 -7.74
CA VAL A 29 6.73 9.82 -6.48
C VAL A 29 5.59 10.31 -5.62
N TYR A 30 5.49 9.76 -4.43
CA TYR A 30 4.53 10.14 -3.41
C TYR A 30 5.25 10.29 -2.07
N SER A 31 4.51 10.53 -1.00
CA SER A 31 5.06 10.53 0.36
C SER A 31 4.18 9.71 1.30
N ILE A 32 4.77 9.28 2.39
CA ILE A 32 4.02 8.72 3.52
C ILE A 32 3.50 9.91 4.32
N ASP A 33 2.19 10.11 4.40
CA ASP A 33 1.63 11.33 4.99
C ASP A 33 0.97 11.10 6.35
N TRP A 34 0.45 9.91 6.64
CA TRP A 34 -0.06 9.54 7.95
C TRP A 34 -0.04 8.03 8.13
N ARG A 35 -0.35 7.56 9.32
CA ARG A 35 -0.32 6.13 9.64
C ARG A 35 -1.43 5.73 10.58
N ASN A 36 -1.77 4.44 10.58
CA ASN A 36 -2.81 3.88 11.41
C ASN A 36 -2.33 2.60 12.07
N SER A 37 -2.23 2.61 13.41
CA SER A 37 -1.84 1.43 14.19
C SER A 37 -2.99 0.44 14.38
N GLN A 38 -4.21 0.79 13.97
CA GLN A 38 -5.41 -0.02 14.11
C GLN A 38 -6.01 -0.38 12.75
N SER A 39 -5.13 -0.64 11.77
CA SER A 39 -5.54 -1.03 10.43
C SER A 39 -6.21 -2.41 10.42
N ALA A 40 -7.10 -2.63 9.46
CA ALA A 40 -7.71 -3.94 9.22
C ALA A 40 -6.64 -5.02 8.97
N TYR A 41 -5.51 -4.67 8.37
CA TYR A 41 -4.38 -5.57 8.12
C TYR A 41 -3.19 -5.20 9.00
N TYR A 42 -3.43 -5.14 10.30
CA TYR A 42 -2.45 -4.96 11.37
C TYR A 42 -2.01 -3.50 11.54
N LYS A 43 -1.13 -2.99 10.70
CA LYS A 43 -0.67 -1.59 10.68
C LYS A 43 -0.62 -1.11 9.25
N SER A 44 -0.82 0.19 9.05
CA SER A 44 -0.73 0.78 7.72
C SER A 44 -0.08 2.15 7.74
N LEU A 45 0.64 2.43 6.63
CA LEU A 45 1.24 3.72 6.33
C LEU A 45 0.57 4.24 5.06
N HIS A 46 -0.03 5.43 5.12
CA HIS A 46 -0.77 6.00 3.99
C HIS A 46 0.18 6.63 2.98
N ILE A 47 -0.04 6.32 1.70
CA ILE A 47 0.66 6.92 0.57
C ILE A 47 -0.19 8.08 0.05
N SER A 48 0.44 9.20 -0.29
CA SER A 48 -0.23 10.46 -0.64
C SER A 48 -0.89 10.48 -2.02
N TYR A 49 -1.35 9.33 -2.51
CA TYR A 49 -2.19 9.22 -3.70
C TYR A 49 -3.66 9.52 -3.31
N PRO A 50 -4.46 10.22 -4.10
CA PRO A 50 -4.10 10.86 -5.39
C PRO A 50 -3.42 12.20 -5.21
N ASP A 51 -2.47 12.53 -6.10
CA ASP A 51 -1.93 13.87 -6.20
C ASP A 51 -2.75 14.74 -7.18
N ALA A 52 -2.30 15.97 -7.42
CA ALA A 52 -3.04 16.89 -8.31
C ALA A 52 -3.16 16.36 -9.74
N LYS A 53 -2.14 15.67 -10.25
CA LYS A 53 -2.18 15.08 -11.59
C LYS A 53 -3.17 13.94 -11.67
N ASP A 54 -3.20 13.11 -10.64
CA ASP A 54 -4.13 11.98 -10.55
C ASP A 54 -5.57 12.46 -10.53
N ILE A 55 -5.85 13.50 -9.74
CA ILE A 55 -7.17 14.10 -9.64
C ILE A 55 -7.61 14.68 -10.99
N ALA A 56 -6.73 15.42 -11.65
CA ALA A 56 -7.04 16.05 -12.93
C ALA A 56 -7.34 15.00 -14.02
N TYR A 57 -6.56 13.93 -14.07
CA TYR A 57 -6.75 12.85 -15.03
C TYR A 57 -8.11 12.16 -14.83
N ALA A 58 -8.42 11.80 -13.60
CA ALA A 58 -9.69 11.13 -13.28
C ALA A 58 -10.89 12.02 -13.59
N LYS A 59 -10.80 13.32 -13.32
CA LYS A 59 -11.84 14.29 -13.60
C LYS A 59 -12.10 14.40 -15.10
N GLN A 60 -11.06 14.38 -15.95
CA GLN A 60 -11.20 14.38 -17.40
C GLN A 60 -11.98 13.17 -17.90
N HIS A 61 -11.92 12.05 -17.20
CA HIS A 61 -12.59 10.81 -17.56
C HIS A 61 -13.90 10.60 -16.81
N ASN A 62 -14.34 11.59 -16.02
CA ASN A 62 -15.57 11.53 -15.21
C ASN A 62 -15.59 10.30 -14.28
N GLN A 63 -14.47 9.96 -13.67
CA GLN A 63 -14.34 8.83 -12.77
C GLN A 63 -13.61 9.22 -11.49
N PRO A 64 -13.92 8.56 -10.34
CA PRO A 64 -13.18 8.81 -9.11
C PRO A 64 -11.79 8.18 -9.15
N THR A 65 -10.83 8.81 -8.47
CA THR A 65 -9.47 8.30 -8.34
C THR A 65 -9.40 7.06 -7.46
N GLY A 66 -10.35 6.91 -6.52
CA GLY A 66 -10.16 6.08 -5.35
C GLY A 66 -9.18 6.73 -4.38
N GLY A 67 -8.83 5.99 -3.34
CA GLY A 67 -7.92 6.49 -2.30
C GLY A 67 -7.56 5.36 -1.34
N ASP A 68 -7.13 5.77 -0.13
CA ASP A 68 -6.73 4.82 0.92
C ASP A 68 -5.67 3.83 0.45
N ILE A 69 -4.70 4.33 -0.33
CA ILE A 69 -3.56 3.53 -0.76
C ILE A 69 -2.55 3.49 0.39
N MET A 70 -2.33 2.29 0.89
CA MET A 70 -1.51 2.05 2.08
C MET A 70 -0.41 1.06 1.79
N ILE A 71 0.66 1.11 2.58
CA ILE A 71 1.52 -0.03 2.83
C ILE A 71 0.99 -0.68 4.11
N HIS A 72 0.62 -1.96 4.06
CA HIS A 72 0.02 -2.65 5.21
C HIS A 72 0.51 -4.08 5.34
N GLY A 73 0.20 -4.71 6.48
CA GLY A 73 0.48 -6.12 6.69
C GLY A 73 -0.40 -7.05 5.85
N SER A 74 -0.14 -8.33 5.91
CA SER A 74 -0.86 -9.34 5.14
C SER A 74 -1.85 -10.15 5.98
N VAL A 75 -1.76 -10.08 7.31
CA VAL A 75 -2.62 -10.85 8.21
C VAL A 75 -3.42 -9.89 9.10
N PRO A 76 -4.77 -9.99 9.06
CA PRO A 76 -5.63 -9.19 9.92
C PRO A 76 -5.37 -9.46 11.42
N LYS A 77 -5.67 -8.48 12.27
CA LYS A 77 -5.50 -8.60 13.72
C LYS A 77 -6.22 -9.81 14.30
N SER A 78 -7.36 -10.17 13.78
CA SER A 78 -8.15 -11.30 14.25
C SER A 78 -7.44 -12.65 14.05
N PHE A 79 -6.39 -12.72 13.24
CA PHE A 79 -5.65 -13.94 12.95
C PHE A 79 -4.21 -13.91 13.46
N LEU A 80 -3.83 -12.94 14.30
CA LEU A 80 -2.45 -12.81 14.78
C LEU A 80 -1.99 -13.99 15.65
N SER A 81 -2.91 -14.71 16.27
CA SER A 81 -2.60 -15.88 17.08
C SER A 81 -2.31 -17.14 16.24
N MET A 82 -2.55 -17.10 14.95
CA MET A 82 -2.29 -18.25 14.09
C MET A 82 -0.78 -18.47 13.89
N PRO A 83 -0.31 -19.73 13.79
CA PRO A 83 1.10 -19.98 13.48
C PRO A 83 1.53 -19.29 12.20
N PHE A 84 2.75 -18.75 12.21
CA PHE A 84 3.38 -18.05 11.07
C PHE A 84 2.66 -16.79 10.61
N SER A 85 1.76 -16.21 11.44
CA SER A 85 1.05 -14.98 11.07
C SER A 85 2.01 -13.82 10.75
N SER A 86 3.14 -13.70 11.44
CA SER A 86 4.11 -12.63 11.24
C SER A 86 4.83 -12.70 9.88
N THR A 87 4.93 -13.89 9.29
CA THR A 87 5.67 -14.13 8.04
C THR A 87 4.78 -14.56 6.88
N TYR A 88 3.48 -14.69 7.11
CA TYR A 88 2.55 -15.08 6.06
C TYR A 88 2.43 -14.02 4.99
N MET A 89 2.40 -14.46 3.73
CA MET A 89 2.14 -13.60 2.59
C MET A 89 1.45 -14.42 1.48
N PRO A 90 0.34 -13.93 0.90
CA PRO A 90 -0.27 -14.58 -0.25
C PRO A 90 0.68 -14.66 -1.44
N HIS A 91 0.46 -15.63 -2.32
CA HIS A 91 1.32 -15.85 -3.49
C HIS A 91 1.02 -14.91 -4.67
N LYS A 92 -0.12 -14.21 -4.64
CA LYS A 92 -0.58 -13.36 -5.74
C LYS A 92 -0.70 -11.92 -5.31
N ASP A 93 -0.62 -11.01 -6.27
CA ASP A 93 -1.06 -9.63 -6.09
C ASP A 93 -2.57 -9.66 -5.85
N TRP A 94 -3.00 -9.20 -4.68
CA TRP A 94 -4.37 -9.45 -4.22
C TRP A 94 -5.12 -8.21 -3.76
N THR A 95 -4.43 -7.09 -3.62
CA THR A 95 -5.04 -5.88 -3.03
C THR A 95 -5.87 -5.13 -4.06
N LEU A 96 -6.59 -4.11 -3.58
CA LEU A 96 -7.31 -3.18 -4.45
C LEU A 96 -6.43 -2.02 -4.94
N GLY A 97 -5.12 -2.08 -4.67
CA GLY A 97 -4.14 -1.06 -5.05
C GLY A 97 -3.09 -0.80 -3.99
N CYS A 98 -3.32 -1.20 -2.75
CA CYS A 98 -2.35 -1.08 -1.67
C CYS A 98 -1.12 -1.96 -1.90
N ILE A 99 -0.04 -1.64 -1.19
CA ILE A 99 1.17 -2.46 -1.15
C ILE A 99 1.14 -3.29 0.12
N ALA A 100 1.03 -4.61 -0.01
CA ALA A 100 1.04 -5.51 1.12
C ALA A 100 2.44 -6.05 1.37
N VAL A 101 2.83 -6.10 2.64
CA VAL A 101 4.07 -6.71 3.13
C VAL A 101 3.70 -7.72 4.22
N ARG A 102 4.67 -8.49 4.70
CA ARG A 102 4.41 -9.38 5.85
C ARG A 102 4.23 -8.54 7.11
N ASN A 103 3.54 -9.08 8.10
CA ASN A 103 3.32 -8.33 9.35
C ASN A 103 4.63 -7.97 10.06
N VAL A 104 5.63 -8.86 10.02
CA VAL A 104 6.96 -8.56 10.59
C VAL A 104 7.65 -7.41 9.83
N ASP A 105 7.41 -7.30 8.54
CA ASP A 105 8.00 -6.24 7.72
C ASP A 105 7.35 -4.90 8.00
N ILE A 106 6.03 -4.84 8.16
CA ILE A 106 5.38 -3.56 8.48
C ILE A 106 5.79 -3.05 9.86
N ASP A 107 6.08 -3.93 10.81
CA ASP A 107 6.62 -3.52 12.11
C ASP A 107 7.97 -2.80 11.96
N GLU A 108 8.85 -3.33 11.12
CA GLU A 108 10.14 -2.72 10.86
C GLU A 108 10.01 -1.39 10.09
N ILE A 109 9.19 -1.37 9.05
CA ILE A 109 8.92 -0.16 8.28
C ILE A 109 8.30 0.92 9.18
N TRP A 110 7.36 0.54 10.04
CA TRP A 110 6.74 1.44 11.01
C TRP A 110 7.77 2.12 11.89
N GLN A 111 8.76 1.37 12.34
CA GLN A 111 9.79 1.88 13.24
C GLN A 111 10.77 2.82 12.54
N PHE A 112 11.16 2.52 11.30
CA PHE A 112 12.26 3.21 10.63
C PHE A 112 11.84 4.23 9.56
N VAL A 113 10.57 4.24 9.16
CA VAL A 113 10.07 5.16 8.13
C VAL A 113 9.13 6.17 8.75
N PRO A 114 9.60 7.41 8.99
CA PRO A 114 8.72 8.45 9.57
C PRO A 114 7.74 8.99 8.53
N ASN A 115 6.70 9.67 9.02
CA ASN A 115 5.80 10.43 8.15
C ASN A 115 6.60 11.48 7.37
N HIS A 116 6.12 11.80 6.19
CA HIS A 116 6.75 12.71 5.21
C HIS A 116 7.96 12.12 4.49
N THR A 117 8.22 10.81 4.66
CA THR A 117 9.22 10.10 3.87
C THR A 117 8.73 9.98 2.42
N LYS A 118 9.62 10.31 1.47
CA LYS A 118 9.35 10.11 0.05
C LYS A 118 9.32 8.63 -0.28
N ILE A 119 8.34 8.21 -1.07
CA ILE A 119 8.26 6.87 -1.63
C ILE A 119 8.24 6.97 -3.15
N ILE A 120 9.05 6.15 -3.80
CA ILE A 120 9.08 6.05 -5.25
C ILE A 120 8.60 4.66 -5.63
N ILE A 121 7.55 4.61 -6.45
CA ILE A 121 6.96 3.35 -6.89
C ILE A 121 7.26 3.21 -8.38
N TYR A 122 8.12 2.26 -8.70
CA TYR A 122 8.53 1.99 -10.08
C TYR A 122 7.58 1.01 -10.76
N PRO A 123 7.47 1.09 -12.10
CA PRO A 123 6.71 0.11 -12.88
C PRO A 123 7.22 -1.32 -12.68
#